data_6ec5f4abc04e4ad528f98707e33cebb4
#
_entry.id   6ec5f4abc04e4ad528f98707e33cebb4
#
_cell.length_a   1.000
_cell.length_b   1.000
_cell.length_c   1.000
_cell.angle_alpha   90.00
_cell.angle_beta   90.00
_cell.angle_gamma   90.00
#
_symmetry.space_group_name_H-M   'P 1'
#
loop_
_entity.id
_entity.type
_entity.pdbx_description
1 polymer ?
#
loop_
_entity_poly.entity_id
_entity_poly.type
_entity_poly.pdbx_seq_one_letter_code
_entity_poly.pdbx_strand_id
1 'polypeptide(L)'
;MKTTPIFEALTAIMADCGAIGKNKKNQQQGYNFRGIDDLYNAIHPLFAKHGVFITSEVMGRHREERTTAKGGVLIYTILTVKFTFYASDGSFVSSVTEGEAMDSADKSTNKAMSAALKYCLMQMLLIPTEELKDADANTYEVAAKPVVIDFLTLPDPQQELVNTLFDISQQLPDVSKEKANPFNDADCINVKSWAKDEATVKKAIDIYTKQLK
;
A
#
# COMPACT_ATOMS: atom_id res chain seq x y z
N MET A 1 -23.00 -29.78 -22.63
CA MET A 1 -23.64 -28.68 -21.89
C MET A 1 -23.87 -27.54 -22.88
N LYS A 2 -25.09 -26.96 -22.95
CA LYS A 2 -25.27 -25.69 -23.69
C LYS A 2 -24.57 -24.60 -22.90
N THR A 3 -23.58 -23.96 -23.50
CA THR A 3 -22.95 -22.77 -22.96
C THR A 3 -23.95 -21.60 -22.98
N THR A 4 -23.93 -20.74 -21.97
CA THR A 4 -24.74 -19.53 -22.01
C THR A 4 -24.05 -18.47 -22.86
N PRO A 5 -24.79 -17.67 -23.66
CA PRO A 5 -24.22 -16.68 -24.59
C PRO A 5 -23.18 -15.75 -23.96
N ILE A 6 -23.32 -15.38 -22.69
CA ILE A 6 -22.32 -14.55 -22.01
C ILE A 6 -20.94 -15.21 -21.92
N PHE A 7 -20.86 -16.53 -21.67
CA PHE A 7 -19.58 -17.23 -21.63
C PHE A 7 -18.95 -17.37 -23.02
N GLU A 8 -19.75 -17.56 -24.03
CA GLU A 8 -19.29 -17.59 -25.45
C GLU A 8 -18.73 -16.20 -25.83
N ALA A 9 -19.48 -15.13 -25.52
CA ALA A 9 -19.05 -13.76 -25.79
C ALA A 9 -17.75 -13.38 -25.08
N LEU A 10 -17.63 -13.69 -23.78
CA LEU A 10 -16.41 -13.40 -23.01
C LEU A 10 -15.21 -14.21 -23.51
N THR A 11 -15.41 -15.49 -23.87
CA THR A 11 -14.35 -16.32 -24.46
C THR A 11 -13.89 -15.77 -25.81
N ALA A 12 -14.83 -15.28 -26.65
CA ALA A 12 -14.49 -14.63 -27.91
C ALA A 12 -13.73 -13.31 -27.70
N ILE A 13 -14.13 -12.51 -26.69
CA ILE A 13 -13.40 -11.30 -26.31
C ILE A 13 -11.97 -11.65 -25.88
N MET A 14 -11.78 -12.70 -25.07
CA MET A 14 -10.44 -13.15 -24.66
C MET A 14 -9.58 -13.57 -25.86
N ALA A 15 -10.17 -14.25 -26.84
CA ALA A 15 -9.46 -14.66 -28.05
C ALA A 15 -9.05 -13.47 -28.94
N ASP A 16 -9.91 -12.45 -29.02
CA ASP A 16 -9.67 -11.26 -29.84
C ASP A 16 -8.78 -10.21 -29.10
N CYS A 17 -8.69 -10.28 -27.76
CA CYS A 17 -7.91 -9.35 -26.96
C CYS A 17 -6.42 -9.72 -27.02
N GLY A 18 -5.63 -8.88 -27.69
CA GLY A 18 -4.18 -8.99 -27.66
C GLY A 18 -3.57 -8.59 -26.33
N ALA A 19 -2.26 -8.70 -26.23
CA ALA A 19 -1.51 -8.19 -25.08
C ALA A 19 -1.62 -6.67 -24.98
N ILE A 20 -1.82 -6.17 -23.75
CA ILE A 20 -1.85 -4.73 -23.48
C ILE A 20 -0.57 -4.36 -22.73
N GLY A 21 0.30 -3.57 -23.37
CA GLY A 21 1.61 -3.17 -22.82
C GLY A 21 1.51 -2.21 -21.64
N LYS A 22 2.58 -2.17 -20.82
CA LYS A 22 2.77 -1.19 -19.74
C LYS A 22 3.53 0.04 -20.26
N ASN A 23 2.89 0.86 -21.09
CA ASN A 23 3.53 1.94 -21.83
C ASN A 23 3.62 3.28 -21.05
N LYS A 24 3.02 3.36 -19.85
CA LYS A 24 3.07 4.53 -18.97
C LYS A 24 4.09 4.31 -17.87
N LYS A 25 4.92 5.33 -17.59
CA LYS A 25 5.93 5.29 -16.52
C LYS A 25 5.50 6.11 -15.32
N ASN A 26 5.53 5.50 -14.13
CA ASN A 26 5.41 6.22 -12.89
C ASN A 26 6.73 6.95 -12.62
N GLN A 27 6.73 8.29 -12.73
CA GLN A 27 7.93 9.13 -12.58
C GLN A 27 8.51 9.09 -11.16
N GLN A 28 7.67 8.88 -10.15
CA GLN A 28 8.10 8.90 -8.74
C GLN A 28 8.69 7.57 -8.29
N GLN A 29 8.15 6.46 -8.77
CA GLN A 29 8.52 5.10 -8.33
C GLN A 29 9.28 4.31 -9.41
N GLY A 30 9.43 4.86 -10.62
CA GLY A 30 10.29 4.32 -11.68
C GLY A 30 9.76 3.08 -12.43
N TYR A 31 8.59 2.53 -12.08
CA TYR A 31 8.01 1.37 -12.75
C TYR A 31 7.07 1.74 -13.90
N ASN A 32 6.92 0.80 -14.86
CA ASN A 32 5.98 0.93 -15.95
C ASN A 32 4.62 0.36 -15.56
N PHE A 33 3.53 1.01 -15.98
CA PHE A 33 2.17 0.56 -15.72
C PHE A 33 1.26 0.78 -16.92
N ARG A 34 0.12 0.08 -16.93
CA ARG A 34 -1.00 0.35 -17.84
C ARG A 34 -2.10 1.10 -17.07
N GLY A 35 -2.62 2.18 -17.65
CA GLY A 35 -3.74 2.92 -17.10
C GLY A 35 -5.08 2.29 -17.42
N ILE A 36 -6.16 2.77 -16.80
CA ILE A 36 -7.52 2.33 -17.13
C ILE A 36 -7.88 2.68 -18.59
N ASP A 37 -7.41 3.81 -19.11
CA ASP A 37 -7.69 4.24 -20.49
C ASP A 37 -7.12 3.26 -21.51
N ASP A 38 -5.95 2.66 -21.23
CA ASP A 38 -5.34 1.66 -22.11
C ASP A 38 -6.24 0.43 -22.24
N LEU A 39 -6.90 0.03 -21.12
CA LEU A 39 -7.88 -1.04 -21.14
C LEU A 39 -9.18 -0.64 -21.85
N TYR A 40 -9.69 0.57 -21.59
CA TYR A 40 -10.89 1.05 -22.28
C TYR A 40 -10.70 1.05 -23.80
N ASN A 41 -9.59 1.57 -24.28
CA ASN A 41 -9.30 1.64 -25.70
C ASN A 41 -9.19 0.26 -26.35
N ALA A 42 -8.64 -0.73 -25.63
CA ALA A 42 -8.50 -2.09 -26.14
C ALA A 42 -9.80 -2.90 -26.06
N ILE A 43 -10.57 -2.76 -24.97
CA ILE A 43 -11.70 -3.65 -24.67
C ILE A 43 -13.03 -3.11 -25.21
N HIS A 44 -13.23 -1.78 -25.23
CA HIS A 44 -14.48 -1.18 -25.70
C HIS A 44 -14.93 -1.69 -27.09
N PRO A 45 -14.06 -1.71 -28.13
CA PRO A 45 -14.46 -2.23 -29.45
C PRO A 45 -14.80 -3.72 -29.42
N LEU A 46 -14.17 -4.51 -28.55
CA LEU A 46 -14.44 -5.92 -28.41
C LEU A 46 -15.78 -6.17 -27.71
N PHE A 47 -16.08 -5.41 -26.66
CA PHE A 47 -17.37 -5.47 -25.98
C PHE A 47 -18.51 -5.11 -26.94
N ALA A 48 -18.35 -4.05 -27.73
CA ALA A 48 -19.31 -3.66 -28.75
C ALA A 48 -19.49 -4.75 -29.84
N LYS A 49 -18.37 -5.32 -30.30
CA LYS A 49 -18.39 -6.39 -31.34
C LYS A 49 -19.12 -7.63 -30.86
N HIS A 50 -18.91 -8.05 -29.61
CA HIS A 50 -19.47 -9.28 -29.06
C HIS A 50 -20.77 -9.07 -28.26
N GLY A 51 -21.33 -7.86 -28.27
CA GLY A 51 -22.63 -7.57 -27.67
C GLY A 51 -22.61 -7.67 -26.13
N VAL A 52 -21.48 -7.32 -25.50
CA VAL A 52 -21.35 -7.33 -24.04
C VAL A 52 -21.37 -5.90 -23.50
N PHE A 53 -22.15 -5.67 -22.45
CA PHE A 53 -22.05 -4.43 -21.67
C PHE A 53 -21.85 -4.74 -20.18
N ILE A 54 -21.34 -3.76 -19.44
CA ILE A 54 -20.97 -3.90 -18.03
C ILE A 54 -21.72 -2.88 -17.18
N THR A 55 -22.20 -3.32 -16.00
CA THR A 55 -22.69 -2.46 -14.93
C THR A 55 -21.81 -2.59 -13.71
N SER A 56 -21.78 -1.56 -12.88
CA SER A 56 -21.06 -1.57 -11.60
C SER A 56 -21.99 -1.22 -10.45
N GLU A 57 -21.79 -1.90 -9.31
CA GLU A 57 -22.51 -1.68 -8.06
C GLU A 57 -21.47 -1.60 -6.93
N VAL A 58 -21.45 -0.47 -6.20
CA VAL A 58 -20.59 -0.33 -5.01
C VAL A 58 -21.24 -1.03 -3.85
N MET A 59 -20.65 -2.14 -3.41
CA MET A 59 -21.14 -2.97 -2.31
C MET A 59 -20.60 -2.52 -0.95
N GLY A 60 -19.41 -1.90 -0.93
CA GLY A 60 -18.80 -1.43 0.31
C GLY A 60 -17.79 -0.32 0.04
N ARG A 61 -17.63 0.55 1.03
CA ARG A 61 -16.64 1.62 1.02
C ARG A 61 -16.02 1.77 2.40
N HIS A 62 -14.69 1.74 2.43
CA HIS A 62 -13.89 2.17 3.57
C HIS A 62 -13.10 3.41 3.19
N ARG A 63 -13.06 4.41 4.08
CA ARG A 63 -12.31 5.65 3.89
C ARG A 63 -11.51 5.95 5.14
N GLU A 64 -10.23 6.25 4.96
CA GLU A 64 -9.31 6.63 6.03
C GLU A 64 -8.59 7.91 5.65
N GLU A 65 -8.45 8.82 6.60
CA GLU A 65 -7.68 10.05 6.43
C GLU A 65 -6.38 9.95 7.22
N ARG A 66 -5.26 10.28 6.59
CA ARG A 66 -3.94 10.31 7.22
C ARG A 66 -3.31 11.68 7.04
N THR A 67 -2.73 12.21 8.11
CA THR A 67 -1.99 13.47 8.05
C THR A 67 -0.54 13.20 7.62
N THR A 68 -0.06 13.98 6.65
CA THR A 68 1.35 13.93 6.23
C THR A 68 2.23 14.66 7.24
N ALA A 69 3.53 14.37 7.22
CA ALA A 69 4.52 15.09 8.08
C ALA A 69 4.55 16.62 7.86
N LYS A 70 4.00 17.11 6.74
CA LYS A 70 3.90 18.53 6.39
C LYS A 70 2.51 19.13 6.69
N GLY A 71 1.63 18.41 7.41
CA GLY A 71 0.28 18.86 7.79
C GLY A 71 -0.78 18.75 6.69
N GLY A 72 -0.47 18.17 5.52
CA GLY A 72 -1.45 17.89 4.49
C GLY A 72 -2.27 16.64 4.82
N VAL A 73 -3.48 16.53 4.25
CA VAL A 73 -4.35 15.35 4.42
C VAL A 73 -4.28 14.46 3.17
N LEU A 74 -4.13 13.16 3.39
CA LEU A 74 -4.25 12.11 2.37
C LEU A 74 -5.50 11.27 2.66
N ILE A 75 -6.32 11.08 1.66
CA ILE A 75 -7.55 10.31 1.73
C ILE A 75 -7.32 8.97 1.04
N TYR A 76 -7.37 7.89 1.81
CA TYR A 76 -7.36 6.52 1.30
C TYR A 76 -8.79 6.04 1.16
N THR A 77 -9.12 5.49 0.01
CA THR A 77 -10.45 4.91 -0.25
C THR A 77 -10.28 3.50 -0.79
N ILE A 78 -10.93 2.55 -0.12
CA ILE A 78 -11.08 1.16 -0.56
C ILE A 78 -12.55 0.96 -0.92
N LEU A 79 -12.80 0.46 -2.12
CA LEU A 79 -14.12 0.13 -2.61
C LEU A 79 -14.21 -1.36 -2.92
N THR A 80 -15.27 -2.01 -2.45
CA THR A 80 -15.69 -3.32 -2.91
C THR A 80 -16.75 -3.11 -3.98
N VAL A 81 -16.48 -3.49 -5.23
CA VAL A 81 -17.34 -3.23 -6.38
C VAL A 81 -17.70 -4.55 -7.05
N LYS A 82 -18.99 -4.75 -7.26
CA LYS A 82 -19.52 -5.82 -8.10
C LYS A 82 -19.67 -5.33 -9.52
N PHE A 83 -19.06 -6.01 -10.45
CA PHE A 83 -19.21 -5.80 -11.88
C PHE A 83 -20.05 -6.93 -12.47
N THR A 84 -21.08 -6.59 -13.26
CA THR A 84 -21.93 -7.57 -13.94
C THR A 84 -21.84 -7.36 -15.43
N PHE A 85 -21.46 -8.40 -16.14
CA PHE A 85 -21.29 -8.46 -17.59
C PHE A 85 -22.53 -9.12 -18.18
N TYR A 86 -23.21 -8.45 -19.09
CA TYR A 86 -24.44 -8.93 -19.74
C TYR A 86 -24.20 -9.16 -21.20
N ALA A 87 -24.69 -10.27 -21.72
CA ALA A 87 -24.86 -10.50 -23.14
C ALA A 87 -26.23 -9.98 -23.63
N SER A 88 -26.42 -9.91 -24.97
CA SER A 88 -27.62 -9.37 -25.58
C SER A 88 -28.92 -10.15 -25.29
N ASP A 89 -28.82 -11.41 -24.88
CA ASP A 89 -29.93 -12.25 -24.45
C ASP A 89 -30.32 -12.11 -22.98
N GLY A 90 -29.61 -11.26 -22.24
CA GLY A 90 -29.79 -11.04 -20.80
C GLY A 90 -29.04 -12.05 -19.91
N SER A 91 -28.34 -13.03 -20.46
CA SER A 91 -27.46 -13.88 -19.68
C SER A 91 -26.28 -13.04 -19.10
N PHE A 92 -25.83 -13.38 -17.91
CA PHE A 92 -24.80 -12.59 -17.24
C PHE A 92 -23.86 -13.42 -16.38
N VAL A 93 -22.72 -12.81 -16.05
CA VAL A 93 -21.80 -13.27 -15.01
C VAL A 93 -21.33 -12.06 -14.20
N SER A 94 -21.07 -12.27 -12.92
CA SER A 94 -20.60 -11.18 -12.05
C SER A 94 -19.26 -11.53 -11.42
N SER A 95 -18.46 -10.48 -11.19
CA SER A 95 -17.21 -10.54 -10.42
C SER A 95 -17.23 -9.44 -9.37
N VAL A 96 -16.66 -9.71 -8.20
CA VAL A 96 -16.45 -8.72 -7.14
C VAL A 96 -14.97 -8.45 -7.03
N THR A 97 -14.59 -7.18 -7.05
CA THR A 97 -13.19 -6.75 -7.03
C THR A 97 -13.03 -5.57 -6.08
N GLU A 98 -11.94 -5.54 -5.35
CA GLU A 98 -11.57 -4.38 -4.55
C GLU A 98 -10.69 -3.43 -5.34
N GLY A 99 -10.91 -2.13 -5.14
CA GLY A 99 -10.08 -1.08 -5.67
C GLY A 99 -9.67 -0.13 -4.57
N GLU A 100 -8.38 0.13 -4.47
CA GLU A 100 -7.81 1.07 -3.52
C GLU A 100 -7.15 2.23 -4.25
N ALA A 101 -7.33 3.42 -3.68
CA ALA A 101 -6.62 4.60 -4.14
C ALA A 101 -6.46 5.66 -3.05
N MET A 102 -5.41 6.43 -3.20
CA MET A 102 -5.07 7.58 -2.38
C MET A 102 -5.17 8.86 -3.19
N ASP A 103 -5.69 9.92 -2.56
CA ASP A 103 -5.70 11.27 -3.13
C ASP A 103 -5.60 12.31 -2.02
N SER A 104 -5.02 13.47 -2.34
CA SER A 104 -4.94 14.62 -1.41
C SER A 104 -6.14 15.55 -1.47
N ALA A 105 -7.14 15.25 -2.34
CA ALA A 105 -8.33 16.07 -2.56
C ALA A 105 -9.59 15.20 -2.72
N ASP A 106 -10.39 15.44 -3.76
CA ASP A 106 -11.72 14.87 -3.96
C ASP A 106 -11.79 13.60 -4.84
N LYS A 107 -10.64 13.13 -5.36
CA LYS A 107 -10.60 12.10 -6.41
C LYS A 107 -10.29 10.67 -5.93
N SER A 108 -10.11 10.44 -4.62
CA SER A 108 -9.76 9.11 -4.10
C SER A 108 -10.79 8.03 -4.49
N THR A 109 -12.09 8.36 -4.40
CA THR A 109 -13.18 7.44 -4.80
C THR A 109 -13.14 7.11 -6.29
N ASN A 110 -12.97 8.13 -7.16
CA ASN A 110 -12.93 7.93 -8.61
C ASN A 110 -11.71 7.09 -9.03
N LYS A 111 -10.56 7.34 -8.39
CA LYS A 111 -9.35 6.53 -8.59
C LYS A 111 -9.55 5.09 -8.13
N ALA A 112 -10.21 4.86 -6.98
CA ALA A 112 -10.51 3.53 -6.46
C ALA A 112 -11.47 2.77 -7.40
N MET A 113 -12.51 3.44 -7.94
CA MET A 113 -13.40 2.86 -8.97
C MET A 113 -12.63 2.42 -10.21
N SER A 114 -11.75 3.28 -10.72
CA SER A 114 -10.91 2.96 -11.89
C SER A 114 -9.95 1.80 -11.61
N ALA A 115 -9.39 1.71 -10.41
CA ALA A 115 -8.54 0.61 -9.98
C ALA A 115 -9.34 -0.71 -9.93
N ALA A 116 -10.53 -0.71 -9.30
CA ALA A 116 -11.40 -1.89 -9.21
C ALA A 116 -11.74 -2.43 -10.60
N LEU A 117 -12.21 -1.58 -11.52
CA LEU A 117 -12.56 -2.00 -12.87
C LEU A 117 -11.35 -2.51 -13.67
N LYS A 118 -10.21 -1.81 -13.54
CA LYS A 118 -8.97 -2.23 -14.19
C LYS A 118 -8.59 -3.66 -13.80
N TYR A 119 -8.58 -3.97 -12.51
CA TYR A 119 -8.22 -5.31 -12.04
C TYR A 119 -9.30 -6.34 -12.35
N CYS A 120 -10.58 -5.97 -12.27
CA CYS A 120 -11.68 -6.84 -12.71
C CYS A 120 -11.49 -7.31 -14.17
N LEU A 121 -11.29 -6.37 -15.10
CA LEU A 121 -11.10 -6.68 -16.51
C LEU A 121 -9.85 -7.53 -16.76
N MET A 122 -8.73 -7.17 -16.13
CA MET A 122 -7.46 -7.91 -16.29
C MET A 122 -7.56 -9.35 -15.80
N GLN A 123 -8.19 -9.58 -14.66
CA GLN A 123 -8.33 -10.91 -14.08
C GLN A 123 -9.39 -11.74 -14.79
N MET A 124 -10.54 -11.15 -15.11
CA MET A 124 -11.65 -11.86 -15.73
C MET A 124 -11.34 -12.31 -17.17
N LEU A 125 -10.63 -11.46 -17.92
CA LEU A 125 -10.27 -11.72 -19.31
C LEU A 125 -8.84 -12.27 -19.47
N LEU A 126 -8.11 -12.49 -18.35
CA LEU A 126 -6.72 -12.96 -18.34
C LEU A 126 -5.83 -12.19 -19.34
N ILE A 127 -5.96 -10.85 -19.34
CA ILE A 127 -5.31 -10.00 -20.35
C ILE A 127 -3.78 -10.12 -20.24
N PRO A 128 -3.10 -10.64 -21.29
CA PRO A 128 -1.66 -10.81 -21.24
C PRO A 128 -0.91 -9.49 -21.26
N THR A 129 0.35 -9.52 -20.84
CA THR A 129 1.28 -8.40 -20.96
C THR A 129 2.31 -8.71 -22.04
N GLU A 130 2.77 -7.69 -22.74
CA GLU A 130 3.85 -7.82 -23.72
C GLU A 130 5.21 -8.10 -23.06
N GLU A 131 5.35 -7.77 -21.77
CA GLU A 131 6.59 -7.95 -21.02
C GLU A 131 6.57 -9.29 -20.26
N LEU A 132 7.61 -10.10 -20.44
CA LEU A 132 7.84 -11.36 -19.73
C LEU A 132 8.30 -11.15 -18.26
N LYS A 133 8.40 -9.90 -17.78
CA LYS A 133 8.81 -9.61 -16.40
C LYS A 133 7.60 -9.57 -15.48
N ASP A 134 7.51 -10.59 -14.65
CA ASP A 134 6.56 -10.66 -13.55
C ASP A 134 6.84 -9.53 -12.55
N ALA A 135 5.82 -8.74 -12.23
CA ALA A 135 5.94 -7.67 -11.22
C ALA A 135 6.22 -8.24 -9.82
N ASP A 136 5.85 -9.50 -9.58
CA ASP A 136 6.08 -10.20 -8.31
C ASP A 136 7.53 -10.70 -8.15
N ALA A 137 8.36 -10.59 -9.21
CA ALA A 137 9.79 -10.91 -9.14
C ALA A 137 10.60 -9.92 -8.26
N ASN A 138 10.03 -8.78 -7.91
CA ASN A 138 10.64 -7.82 -6.99
C ASN A 138 9.94 -7.89 -5.63
N THR A 139 10.38 -8.80 -4.77
CA THR A 139 10.01 -8.78 -3.36
C THR A 139 10.71 -7.57 -2.71
N TYR A 140 9.94 -6.58 -2.27
CA TYR A 140 10.48 -5.53 -1.41
C TYR A 140 10.94 -6.17 -0.11
N GLU A 141 12.19 -5.94 0.28
CA GLU A 141 12.62 -6.27 1.63
C GLU A 141 11.74 -5.48 2.59
N VAL A 142 10.93 -6.20 3.34
CA VAL A 142 10.17 -5.59 4.44
C VAL A 142 11.21 -5.08 5.41
N ALA A 143 11.18 -3.78 5.73
CA ALA A 143 12.01 -3.22 6.77
C ALA A 143 11.87 -4.10 8.01
N ALA A 144 12.99 -4.60 8.51
CA ALA A 144 12.99 -5.45 9.70
C ALA A 144 12.18 -4.72 10.78
N LYS A 145 11.22 -5.41 11.39
CA LYS A 145 10.50 -4.84 12.55
C LYS A 145 11.56 -4.33 13.51
N PRO A 146 11.39 -3.12 14.07
CA PRO A 146 12.33 -2.61 15.06
C PRO A 146 12.52 -3.70 16.12
N VAL A 147 13.76 -4.08 16.34
CA VAL A 147 14.10 -5.10 17.33
C VAL A 147 13.76 -4.46 18.68
N VAL A 148 12.69 -4.91 19.29
CA VAL A 148 12.31 -4.54 20.65
C VAL A 148 13.27 -5.30 21.57
N ILE A 149 14.07 -4.59 22.33
CA ILE A 149 15.05 -5.15 23.24
C ILE A 149 14.52 -4.90 24.66
N ASP A 150 14.27 -5.99 25.39
CA ASP A 150 13.90 -5.91 26.78
C ASP A 150 15.12 -5.38 27.59
N PHE A 151 14.89 -4.31 28.38
CA PHE A 151 15.90 -3.68 29.23
C PHE A 151 16.57 -4.69 30.16
N LEU A 152 15.83 -5.63 30.72
CA LEU A 152 16.35 -6.65 31.65
C LEU A 152 17.27 -7.68 30.97
N THR A 153 17.31 -7.72 29.63
CA THR A 153 18.24 -8.59 28.88
C THR A 153 19.60 -7.96 28.67
N LEU A 154 19.76 -6.68 29.00
CA LEU A 154 21.07 -5.99 28.93
C LEU A 154 21.99 -6.43 30.06
N PRO A 155 23.31 -6.46 29.86
CA PRO A 155 24.28 -6.64 30.94
C PRO A 155 24.14 -5.56 32.03
N ASP A 156 24.32 -5.90 33.31
CA ASP A 156 24.16 -4.99 34.44
C ASP A 156 24.86 -3.63 34.27
N PRO A 157 26.14 -3.56 33.83
CA PRO A 157 26.80 -2.28 33.62
C PRO A 157 26.11 -1.41 32.55
N GLN A 158 25.47 -2.02 31.58
CA GLN A 158 24.76 -1.31 30.51
C GLN A 158 23.38 -0.86 30.97
N GLN A 159 22.70 -1.61 31.83
CA GLN A 159 21.47 -1.18 32.47
C GLN A 159 21.69 0.10 33.30
N GLU A 160 22.79 0.18 34.05
CA GLU A 160 23.16 1.36 34.81
C GLU A 160 23.40 2.60 33.94
N LEU A 161 24.09 2.45 32.81
CA LEU A 161 24.30 3.50 31.82
C LEU A 161 22.98 3.98 31.17
N VAL A 162 22.10 3.05 30.82
CA VAL A 162 20.79 3.36 30.25
C VAL A 162 19.92 4.12 31.25
N ASN A 163 19.89 3.71 32.51
CA ASN A 163 19.19 4.43 33.57
C ASN A 163 19.77 5.83 33.81
N THR A 164 21.09 5.97 33.83
CA THR A 164 21.75 7.27 33.92
C THR A 164 21.35 8.21 32.79
N LEU A 165 21.31 7.69 31.55
CA LEU A 165 20.89 8.50 30.42
C LEU A 165 19.41 8.87 30.48
N PHE A 166 18.56 7.97 30.98
CA PHE A 166 17.14 8.24 31.18
C PHE A 166 16.94 9.38 32.19
N ASP A 167 17.63 9.34 33.35
CA ASP A 167 17.56 10.39 34.38
C ASP A 167 18.01 11.74 33.82
N ILE A 168 19.08 11.79 33.03
CA ILE A 168 19.52 13.00 32.34
C ILE A 168 18.42 13.45 31.35
N SER A 169 17.82 12.57 30.62
CA SER A 169 16.78 12.92 29.64
C SER A 169 15.58 13.61 30.27
N GLN A 170 15.18 13.23 31.50
CA GLN A 170 14.04 13.82 32.20
C GLN A 170 14.27 15.29 32.60
N GLN A 171 15.52 15.75 32.67
CA GLN A 171 15.89 17.11 33.03
C GLN A 171 16.03 18.05 31.83
N LEU A 172 15.93 17.52 30.60
CA LEU A 172 16.08 18.29 29.36
C LEU A 172 14.74 18.93 28.92
N PRO A 173 14.78 19.99 28.08
CA PRO A 173 13.60 20.49 27.38
C PRO A 173 12.97 19.43 26.47
N ASP A 174 11.64 19.48 26.26
CA ASP A 174 10.85 18.45 25.59
C ASP A 174 11.47 17.91 24.28
N VAL A 175 11.97 18.79 23.40
CA VAL A 175 12.56 18.36 22.10
C VAL A 175 13.84 17.54 22.29
N SER A 176 14.68 17.89 23.28
CA SER A 176 15.91 17.17 23.60
C SER A 176 15.63 15.91 24.44
N LYS A 177 14.61 15.97 25.29
CA LYS A 177 14.15 14.87 26.13
C LYS A 177 13.76 13.65 25.29
N GLU A 178 12.93 13.81 24.26
CA GLU A 178 12.50 12.72 23.38
C GLU A 178 13.67 12.04 22.64
N LYS A 179 14.66 12.85 22.22
CA LYS A 179 15.86 12.34 21.54
C LYS A 179 16.82 11.61 22.48
N ALA A 180 16.95 12.08 23.70
CA ALA A 180 17.85 11.53 24.72
C ALA A 180 17.27 10.28 25.39
N ASN A 181 15.94 10.16 25.47
CA ASN A 181 15.29 9.03 26.13
C ASN A 181 15.67 7.70 25.47
N PRO A 182 16.29 6.75 26.21
CA PRO A 182 16.71 5.47 25.70
C PRO A 182 15.58 4.45 25.55
N PHE A 183 14.40 4.70 26.14
CA PHE A 183 13.27 3.79 26.14
C PHE A 183 12.27 4.09 25.00
N ASN A 184 11.60 3.03 24.55
CA ASN A 184 10.54 3.11 23.55
C ASN A 184 9.14 3.36 24.13
N ASP A 185 8.96 3.01 25.40
CA ASP A 185 7.67 3.01 26.08
C ASP A 185 7.75 3.77 27.45
N ALA A 186 6.59 4.13 27.97
CA ALA A 186 6.48 4.85 29.24
C ALA A 186 6.80 3.96 30.45
N ASP A 187 6.67 2.64 30.32
CA ASP A 187 6.91 1.67 31.38
C ASP A 187 8.41 1.32 31.52
N CYS A 188 9.27 1.89 30.66
CA CYS A 188 10.73 1.68 30.65
C CYS A 188 11.14 0.20 30.53
N ILE A 189 10.35 -0.61 29.84
CA ILE A 189 10.60 -2.04 29.64
C ILE A 189 11.47 -2.28 28.42
N ASN A 190 11.24 -1.53 27.34
CA ASN A 190 11.88 -1.74 26.04
C ASN A 190 12.81 -0.60 25.66
N VAL A 191 14.07 -0.91 25.40
CA VAL A 191 15.06 0.09 24.98
C VAL A 191 15.10 0.27 23.46
N LYS A 192 15.46 1.46 23.02
CA LYS A 192 15.74 1.78 21.63
C LYS A 192 16.95 0.98 21.13
N SER A 193 16.97 0.58 19.87
CA SER A 193 18.00 -0.26 19.30
C SER A 193 19.43 0.26 19.46
N TRP A 194 19.62 1.59 19.50
CA TRP A 194 20.93 2.21 19.72
C TRP A 194 21.39 2.14 21.16
N ALA A 195 20.46 2.01 22.14
CA ALA A 195 20.79 1.96 23.58
C ALA A 195 21.43 0.61 24.00
N LYS A 196 21.44 -0.39 23.14
CA LYS A 196 22.19 -1.64 23.34
C LYS A 196 23.71 -1.49 23.13
N ASP A 197 24.14 -0.42 22.45
CA ASP A 197 25.56 -0.15 22.22
C ASP A 197 26.11 0.76 23.32
N GLU A 198 26.94 0.21 24.18
CA GLU A 198 27.50 0.89 25.34
C GLU A 198 28.26 2.18 24.99
N ALA A 199 29.02 2.16 23.87
CA ALA A 199 29.76 3.32 23.41
C ALA A 199 28.82 4.47 22.98
N THR A 200 27.72 4.13 22.34
CA THR A 200 26.68 5.09 21.92
C THR A 200 25.98 5.71 23.13
N VAL A 201 25.64 4.90 24.15
CA VAL A 201 25.02 5.41 25.39
C VAL A 201 25.97 6.35 26.15
N LYS A 202 27.24 5.98 26.33
CA LYS A 202 28.26 6.85 26.94
C LYS A 202 28.41 8.17 26.21
N LYS A 203 28.44 8.15 24.88
CA LYS A 203 28.53 9.36 24.06
C LYS A 203 27.29 10.25 24.23
N ALA A 204 26.10 9.63 24.31
CA ALA A 204 24.85 10.38 24.57
C ALA A 204 24.85 11.04 25.95
N ILE A 205 25.30 10.34 27.01
CA ILE A 205 25.47 10.88 28.36
C ILE A 205 26.36 12.12 28.32
N ASP A 206 27.53 12.05 27.65
CA ASP A 206 28.44 13.19 27.55
C ASP A 206 27.84 14.40 26.83
N ILE A 207 27.11 14.16 25.75
CA ILE A 207 26.47 15.22 24.98
C ILE A 207 25.39 15.92 25.81
N TYR A 208 24.47 15.15 26.40
CA TYR A 208 23.30 15.71 27.08
C TYR A 208 23.63 16.28 28.48
N THR A 209 24.62 15.74 29.18
CA THR A 209 25.12 16.34 30.40
C THR A 209 25.69 17.77 30.19
N LYS A 210 26.28 18.02 28.99
CA LYS A 210 26.75 19.37 28.62
C LYS A 210 25.62 20.35 28.33
N GLN A 211 24.42 19.88 27.99
CA GLN A 211 23.25 20.71 27.72
C GLN A 211 22.54 21.14 29.03
N LEU A 212 22.82 20.47 30.15
CA LEU A 212 22.26 20.80 31.47
C LEU A 212 23.10 21.83 32.24
N LYS A 213 24.31 22.14 31.78
CA LYS A 213 25.19 23.17 32.30
C LYS A 213 24.99 24.51 31.60
#